data_a3a5cda875726c584f7e17ec19bc4eae
#
_entry.id   a3a5cda875726c584f7e17ec19bc4eae
#
_cell.length_a   1.000
_cell.length_b   1.000
_cell.length_c   1.000
_cell.angle_alpha   90.00
_cell.angle_beta   90.00
_cell.angle_gamma   90.00
#
_symmetry.space_group_name_H-M   'P 1'
#
loop_
_entity.id
_entity.type
_entity.pdbx_description
1 polymer ?
#
loop_
_entity_poly.entity_id
_entity_poly.type
_entity_poly.pdbx_seq_one_letter_code
_entity_poly.pdbx_strand_id
1 'polypeptide(L)'
;GLAEALYEANQAAGGDPRSLVTAVMGYRTNDLFLTEEFERAGRFFVSTDDGSAGVKGNVIDAVRALLAKEKETHFDAVCACGPMPMLRGVKDFAGELGIPAWISLEERMACGVGACLGCVAKTAREDGHSHVHNARVCTEGPVFAAEDVEI
;
A
#
# COMPACT_ATOMS: atom_id res chain seq x y z
N GLY A 1 -12.32 0.30 5.98
CA GLY A 1 -11.31 -0.19 4.99
C GLY A 1 -10.46 -1.32 5.54
N LEU A 2 -9.37 -1.70 4.84
CA LEU A 2 -8.52 -2.84 5.22
C LEU A 2 -8.01 -2.74 6.66
N ALA A 3 -7.49 -1.59 7.06
CA ALA A 3 -6.96 -1.37 8.42
C ALA A 3 -8.04 -1.61 9.51
N GLU A 4 -9.24 -1.14 9.27
CA GLU A 4 -10.40 -1.33 10.15
C GLU A 4 -10.81 -2.81 10.21
N ALA A 5 -10.88 -3.50 9.07
CA ALA A 5 -11.19 -4.92 9.03
C ALA A 5 -10.16 -5.78 9.78
N LEU A 6 -8.87 -5.44 9.67
CA LEU A 6 -7.80 -6.11 10.43
C LEU A 6 -7.91 -5.81 11.93
N TYR A 7 -8.25 -4.58 12.30
CA TYR A 7 -8.50 -4.20 13.69
C TYR A 7 -9.65 -5.02 14.30
N GLU A 8 -10.80 -5.09 13.61
CA GLU A 8 -11.97 -5.86 14.07
C GLU A 8 -11.67 -7.35 14.17
N ALA A 9 -10.97 -7.92 13.18
CA ALA A 9 -10.59 -9.33 13.16
C ALA A 9 -9.65 -9.66 14.34
N ASN A 10 -8.65 -8.81 14.63
CA ASN A 10 -7.73 -9.02 15.74
C ASN A 10 -8.43 -8.88 17.08
N GLN A 11 -9.34 -7.91 17.22
CA GLN A 11 -10.16 -7.76 18.42
C GLN A 11 -11.03 -9.00 18.68
N ALA A 12 -11.66 -9.53 17.63
CA ALA A 12 -12.48 -10.75 17.73
C ALA A 12 -11.65 -11.98 18.14
N ALA A 13 -10.37 -12.02 17.75
CA ALA A 13 -9.43 -13.08 18.14
C ALA A 13 -8.86 -12.91 19.57
N GLY A 14 -9.22 -11.84 20.29
CA GLY A 14 -8.72 -11.55 21.64
C GLY A 14 -7.29 -11.01 21.69
N GLY A 15 -6.73 -10.58 20.55
CA GLY A 15 -5.45 -9.90 20.47
C GLY A 15 -5.52 -8.42 20.84
N ASP A 16 -4.37 -7.75 21.00
CA ASP A 16 -4.34 -6.30 21.06
C ASP A 16 -4.62 -5.73 19.67
N PRO A 17 -5.78 -5.09 19.45
CA PRO A 17 -6.18 -4.64 18.12
C PRO A 17 -5.17 -3.69 17.47
N ARG A 18 -4.46 -2.91 18.28
CA ARG A 18 -3.50 -1.90 17.81
C ARG A 18 -2.13 -2.46 17.44
N SER A 19 -1.84 -3.70 17.80
CA SER A 19 -0.54 -4.32 17.52
C SER A 19 -0.39 -4.81 16.08
N LEU A 20 -1.51 -5.09 15.40
CA LEU A 20 -1.49 -5.72 14.08
C LEU A 20 -1.21 -4.73 12.93
N VAL A 21 -1.69 -3.50 13.03
CA VAL A 21 -1.64 -2.53 11.95
C VAL A 21 -0.69 -1.39 12.26
N THR A 22 0.22 -1.11 11.32
CA THR A 22 0.99 0.13 11.28
C THR A 22 0.62 0.88 10.00
N ALA A 23 -0.12 1.96 10.14
CA ALA A 23 -0.50 2.83 9.04
C ALA A 23 0.52 3.95 8.87
N VAL A 24 0.97 4.18 7.64
CA VAL A 24 1.87 5.28 7.28
C VAL A 24 1.25 6.08 6.15
N MET A 25 1.00 7.36 6.38
CA MET A 25 0.39 8.26 5.40
C MET A 25 1.36 9.35 4.99
N GLY A 26 1.44 9.58 3.68
CA GLY A 26 2.25 10.66 3.09
C GLY A 26 1.37 11.82 2.63
N TYR A 27 1.75 13.02 3.02
CA TYR A 27 1.09 14.26 2.62
C TYR A 27 2.12 15.24 2.05
N ARG A 28 1.67 16.27 1.35
CA ARG A 28 2.56 17.34 0.89
C ARG A 28 2.94 18.30 2.02
N THR A 29 1.96 18.59 2.86
CA THR A 29 2.05 19.58 3.96
C THR A 29 1.31 19.04 5.17
N ASN A 30 1.18 19.85 6.23
CA ASN A 30 0.40 19.53 7.42
C ASN A 30 -1.12 19.58 7.25
N ASP A 31 -1.63 19.66 6.02
CA ASP A 31 -3.06 19.51 5.74
C ASP A 31 -3.44 18.03 5.76
N LEU A 32 -3.57 17.50 6.97
CA LEU A 32 -3.77 16.08 7.22
C LEU A 32 -5.26 15.71 7.20
N PHE A 33 -5.59 14.55 6.68
CA PHE A 33 -6.94 13.99 6.64
C PHE A 33 -6.93 12.49 6.97
N LEU A 34 -8.05 11.93 7.41
CA LEU A 34 -8.22 10.52 7.81
C LEU A 34 -7.30 10.06 8.96
N THR A 35 -6.75 11.00 9.74
CA THR A 35 -5.81 10.68 10.81
C THR A 35 -6.48 9.90 11.94
N GLU A 36 -7.69 10.33 12.36
CA GLU A 36 -8.43 9.69 13.44
C GLU A 36 -8.84 8.25 13.10
N GLU A 37 -9.16 7.98 11.84
CA GLU A 37 -9.53 6.64 11.36
C GLU A 37 -8.34 5.68 11.45
N PHE A 38 -7.15 6.13 11.04
CA PHE A 38 -5.95 5.30 11.13
C PHE A 38 -5.44 5.14 12.56
N GLU A 39 -5.50 6.18 13.40
CA GLU A 39 -5.15 6.11 14.81
C GLU A 39 -6.04 5.14 15.60
N ARG A 40 -7.31 5.02 15.22
CA ARG A 40 -8.22 4.02 15.79
C ARG A 40 -7.88 2.60 15.36
N ALA A 41 -7.44 2.41 14.12
CA ALA A 41 -7.16 1.09 13.56
C ALA A 41 -5.82 0.50 14.01
N GLY A 42 -4.86 1.32 14.47
CA GLY A 42 -3.54 0.83 14.85
C GLY A 42 -2.54 1.92 15.17
N ARG A 43 -1.28 1.61 14.96
CA ARG A 43 -0.19 2.61 15.05
C ARG A 43 -0.23 3.48 13.80
N PHE A 44 -0.11 4.79 13.98
CA PHE A 44 -0.20 5.75 12.89
C PHE A 44 1.04 6.64 12.80
N PHE A 45 1.59 6.77 11.61
CA PHE A 45 2.75 7.60 11.31
C PHE A 45 2.50 8.48 10.08
N VAL A 46 3.10 9.65 10.10
CA VAL A 46 2.95 10.66 9.04
C VAL A 46 4.30 11.01 8.45
N SER A 47 4.34 11.16 7.14
CA SER A 47 5.41 11.89 6.44
C SER A 47 4.84 13.08 5.68
N THR A 48 5.62 14.15 5.56
CA THR A 48 5.27 15.31 4.73
C THR A 48 6.47 15.71 3.87
N ASP A 49 6.21 16.08 2.62
CA ASP A 49 7.27 16.49 1.68
C ASP A 49 8.05 17.69 2.21
N ASP A 50 7.36 18.65 2.82
CA ASP A 50 7.97 19.88 3.37
C ASP A 50 8.52 19.73 4.80
N GLY A 51 8.18 18.65 5.51
CA GLY A 51 8.56 18.40 6.90
C GLY A 51 7.73 19.17 7.92
N SER A 52 6.56 19.67 7.54
CA SER A 52 5.67 20.44 8.43
C SER A 52 4.94 19.57 9.46
N ALA A 53 4.85 18.25 9.22
CA ALA A 53 4.34 17.26 10.17
C ALA A 53 5.04 15.90 9.97
N GLY A 54 5.23 15.16 11.07
CA GLY A 54 5.83 13.82 11.04
C GLY A 54 7.28 13.81 10.54
N VAL A 55 7.60 12.81 9.72
CA VAL A 55 8.93 12.68 9.09
C VAL A 55 8.96 13.47 7.79
N LYS A 56 10.02 14.27 7.58
CA LYS A 56 10.23 14.94 6.30
C LYS A 56 10.63 13.93 5.23
N GLY A 57 9.87 13.88 4.16
CA GLY A 57 10.10 12.97 3.04
C GLY A 57 8.85 12.17 2.67
N ASN A 58 9.06 11.03 2.04
CA ASN A 58 7.99 10.14 1.61
C ASN A 58 7.64 9.06 2.65
N VAL A 59 6.66 8.22 2.36
CA VAL A 59 6.22 7.16 3.28
C VAL A 59 7.32 6.14 3.60
N ILE A 60 8.23 5.87 2.66
CA ILE A 60 9.35 4.94 2.89
C ILE A 60 10.35 5.55 3.88
N ASP A 61 10.58 6.86 3.81
CA ASP A 61 11.44 7.56 4.78
C ASP A 61 10.87 7.44 6.19
N ALA A 62 9.55 7.58 6.34
CA ALA A 62 8.88 7.41 7.63
C ALA A 62 9.00 5.97 8.16
N VAL A 63 8.78 4.96 7.31
CA VAL A 63 8.94 3.55 7.72
C VAL A 63 10.39 3.23 8.09
N ARG A 64 11.38 3.70 7.32
CA ARG A 64 12.80 3.53 7.63
C ARG A 64 13.18 4.20 8.95
N ALA A 65 12.66 5.39 9.22
CA ALA A 65 12.86 6.09 10.49
C ALA A 65 12.25 5.31 11.67
N LEU A 66 11.08 4.72 11.48
CA LEU A 66 10.45 3.84 12.48
C LEU A 66 11.32 2.62 12.77
N LEU A 67 11.74 1.87 11.74
CA LEU A 67 12.59 0.68 11.89
C LEU A 67 13.97 1.01 12.52
N ALA A 68 14.53 2.17 12.21
CA ALA A 68 15.79 2.61 12.81
C ALA A 68 15.64 2.90 14.32
N LYS A 69 14.48 3.42 14.73
CA LYS A 69 14.16 3.75 16.13
C LYS A 69 13.75 2.52 16.93
N GLU A 70 12.98 1.63 16.33
CA GLU A 70 12.38 0.46 16.96
C GLU A 70 12.90 -0.81 16.30
N LYS A 71 14.07 -1.27 16.69
CA LYS A 71 14.79 -2.41 16.06
C LYS A 71 14.06 -3.75 16.18
N GLU A 72 13.17 -3.89 17.15
CA GLU A 72 12.34 -5.09 17.33
C GLU A 72 11.10 -5.11 16.43
N THR A 73 10.79 -3.98 15.77
CA THR A 73 9.65 -3.91 14.85
C THR A 73 9.97 -4.65 13.55
N HIS A 74 9.10 -5.56 13.17
CA HIS A 74 9.12 -6.25 11.88
C HIS A 74 7.72 -6.19 11.25
N PHE A 75 7.66 -6.38 9.96
CA PHE A 75 6.41 -6.44 9.21
C PHE A 75 6.32 -7.78 8.48
N ASP A 76 5.15 -8.38 8.51
CA ASP A 76 4.87 -9.64 7.80
C ASP A 76 4.38 -9.39 6.37
N ALA A 77 3.82 -8.21 6.12
CA ALA A 77 3.29 -7.82 4.81
C ALA A 77 3.15 -6.31 4.68
N VAL A 78 3.11 -5.83 3.43
CA VAL A 78 2.84 -4.43 3.10
C VAL A 78 1.63 -4.35 2.18
N CYS A 79 0.72 -3.42 2.47
CA CYS A 79 -0.38 -3.05 1.57
C CYS A 79 -0.29 -1.55 1.27
N ALA A 80 -0.33 -1.16 0.01
CA ALA A 80 -0.20 0.24 -0.39
C ALA A 80 -1.21 0.64 -1.46
N CYS A 81 -1.68 1.88 -1.34
CA CYS A 81 -2.48 2.56 -2.34
C CYS A 81 -1.98 3.99 -2.46
N GLY A 82 -1.75 4.48 -3.67
CA GLY A 82 -1.28 5.83 -3.92
C GLY A 82 -0.62 6.02 -5.28
N PRO A 83 0.08 7.14 -5.49
CA PRO A 83 0.72 7.45 -6.76
C PRO A 83 1.76 6.41 -7.18
N MET A 84 1.89 6.19 -8.49
CA MET A 84 2.81 5.21 -9.07
C MET A 84 4.26 5.31 -8.55
N PRO A 85 4.88 6.50 -8.40
CA PRO A 85 6.22 6.60 -7.82
C PRO A 85 6.31 6.06 -6.39
N MET A 86 5.25 6.24 -5.57
CA MET A 86 5.18 5.69 -4.23
C MET A 86 5.07 4.16 -4.28
N LEU A 87 4.22 3.62 -5.14
CA LEU A 87 4.04 2.16 -5.27
C LEU A 87 5.32 1.45 -5.72
N ARG A 88 6.11 2.07 -6.62
CA ARG A 88 7.46 1.58 -6.97
C ARG A 88 8.37 1.52 -5.75
N GLY A 89 8.42 2.61 -4.98
CA GLY A 89 9.22 2.66 -3.75
C GLY A 89 8.78 1.62 -2.72
N VAL A 90 7.47 1.36 -2.59
CA VAL A 90 6.94 0.30 -1.71
C VAL A 90 7.34 -1.09 -2.20
N LYS A 91 7.23 -1.34 -3.51
CA LYS A 91 7.66 -2.62 -4.12
C LYS A 91 9.14 -2.89 -3.84
N ASP A 92 10.00 -1.91 -4.10
CA ASP A 92 11.44 -2.04 -3.86
C ASP A 92 11.74 -2.28 -2.37
N PHE A 93 11.12 -1.50 -1.50
CA PHE A 93 11.28 -1.60 -0.05
C PHE A 93 10.83 -2.96 0.50
N ALA A 94 9.68 -3.48 0.06
CA ALA A 94 9.21 -4.81 0.45
C ALA A 94 10.18 -5.91 -0.03
N GLY A 95 10.73 -5.76 -1.24
CA GLY A 95 11.76 -6.64 -1.78
C GLY A 95 13.05 -6.62 -0.95
N GLU A 96 13.50 -5.45 -0.48
CA GLU A 96 14.66 -5.33 0.43
C GLU A 96 14.43 -6.08 1.76
N LEU A 97 13.20 -6.07 2.27
CA LEU A 97 12.84 -6.76 3.50
C LEU A 97 12.51 -8.25 3.30
N GLY A 98 12.31 -8.69 2.06
CA GLY A 98 11.90 -10.05 1.73
C GLY A 98 10.49 -10.40 2.18
N ILE A 99 9.58 -9.42 2.24
CA ILE A 99 8.19 -9.59 2.66
C ILE A 99 7.21 -9.38 1.51
N PRO A 100 6.06 -10.05 1.51
CA PRO A 100 5.05 -9.86 0.48
C PRO A 100 4.46 -8.45 0.52
N ALA A 101 4.15 -7.91 -0.66
CA ALA A 101 3.48 -6.63 -0.79
C ALA A 101 2.31 -6.71 -1.75
N TRP A 102 1.21 -6.03 -1.41
CA TRP A 102 0.07 -5.82 -2.26
C TRP A 102 -0.10 -4.33 -2.55
N ILE A 103 -0.29 -4.00 -3.81
CA ILE A 103 -0.46 -2.63 -4.27
C ILE A 103 -1.78 -2.48 -5.00
N SER A 104 -2.47 -1.39 -4.72
CA SER A 104 -3.69 -0.99 -5.43
C SER A 104 -3.31 -0.03 -6.55
N LEU A 105 -3.52 -0.47 -7.79
CA LEU A 105 -3.28 0.33 -8.97
C LEU A 105 -4.51 1.17 -9.30
N GLU A 106 -4.26 2.39 -9.78
CA GLU A 106 -5.27 3.29 -10.29
C GLU A 106 -4.99 3.56 -11.78
N GLU A 107 -6.00 3.30 -12.61
CA GLU A 107 -5.94 3.56 -14.05
C GLU A 107 -7.21 4.26 -14.53
N ARG A 108 -7.09 4.97 -15.65
CA ARG A 108 -8.24 5.59 -16.29
C ARG A 108 -9.14 4.53 -16.89
N MET A 109 -10.35 4.43 -16.37
CA MET A 109 -11.34 3.45 -16.83
C MET A 109 -12.32 4.08 -17.81
N ALA A 110 -12.44 3.48 -18.99
CA ALA A 110 -13.46 3.86 -19.96
C ALA A 110 -14.70 2.96 -19.85
N CYS A 111 -14.54 1.62 -20.01
CA CYS A 111 -15.70 0.72 -20.00
C CYS A 111 -15.99 0.08 -18.62
N GLY A 112 -14.99 -0.11 -17.77
CA GLY A 112 -15.13 -0.76 -16.46
C GLY A 112 -15.48 -2.26 -16.49
N VAL A 113 -15.56 -2.86 -17.69
CA VAL A 113 -16.00 -4.26 -17.91
C VAL A 113 -14.97 -5.12 -18.64
N GLY A 114 -13.74 -4.63 -18.77
CA GLY A 114 -12.63 -5.35 -19.38
C GLY A 114 -12.59 -5.37 -20.91
N ALA A 115 -13.51 -4.69 -21.60
CA ALA A 115 -13.63 -4.79 -23.06
C ALA A 115 -12.70 -3.83 -23.84
N CYS A 116 -12.43 -2.61 -23.32
CA CYS A 116 -11.74 -1.56 -24.07
C CYS A 116 -10.22 -1.57 -23.92
N LEU A 117 -9.66 -2.35 -22.99
CA LEU A 117 -8.23 -2.42 -22.66
C LEU A 117 -7.60 -1.07 -22.25
N GLY A 118 -8.41 -0.09 -21.83
CA GLY A 118 -7.95 1.25 -21.47
C GLY A 118 -7.24 1.31 -20.10
N CYS A 119 -7.47 0.31 -19.22
CA CYS A 119 -6.91 0.24 -17.87
C CYS A 119 -5.93 -0.94 -17.71
N VAL A 120 -5.13 -1.22 -18.73
CA VAL A 120 -4.20 -2.35 -18.72
C VAL A 120 -2.91 -1.98 -17.99
N ALA A 121 -2.53 -2.80 -17.00
CA ALA A 121 -1.23 -2.79 -16.37
C ALA A 121 -0.38 -3.95 -16.90
N LYS A 122 0.93 -3.73 -17.01
CA LYS A 122 1.88 -4.80 -17.38
C LYS A 122 2.09 -5.74 -16.21
N THR A 123 2.16 -7.04 -16.50
CA THR A 123 2.38 -8.09 -15.50
C THR A 123 3.62 -8.93 -15.83
N ALA A 124 4.25 -9.48 -14.79
CA ALA A 124 5.33 -10.44 -14.92
C ALA A 124 4.82 -11.80 -15.43
N ARG A 125 3.55 -12.12 -15.16
CA ARG A 125 2.91 -13.36 -15.60
C ARG A 125 2.09 -13.13 -16.86
N GLU A 126 2.09 -14.16 -17.73
CA GLU A 126 1.22 -14.21 -18.89
C GLU A 126 -0.23 -14.48 -18.47
N ASP A 127 -1.17 -13.71 -19.01
CA ASP A 127 -2.60 -13.95 -18.83
C ASP A 127 -3.01 -15.23 -19.55
N GLY A 128 -3.66 -16.13 -18.82
CA GLY A 128 -4.07 -17.45 -19.34
C GLY A 128 -5.14 -17.43 -20.43
N HIS A 129 -5.73 -16.25 -20.73
CA HIS A 129 -6.76 -16.10 -21.75
C HIS A 129 -6.23 -15.42 -23.03
N SER A 130 -5.50 -14.32 -22.87
CA SER A 130 -5.01 -13.50 -23.99
C SER A 130 -3.57 -13.80 -24.39
N HIS A 131 -2.85 -14.60 -23.61
CA HIS A 131 -1.44 -14.94 -23.80
C HIS A 131 -0.52 -13.71 -23.91
N VAL A 132 -0.84 -12.65 -23.17
CA VAL A 132 -0.05 -11.43 -23.06
C VAL A 132 0.26 -11.14 -21.60
N HIS A 133 1.36 -10.39 -21.37
CA HIS A 133 1.79 -9.97 -20.04
C HIS A 133 1.06 -8.69 -19.61
N ASN A 134 -0.24 -8.78 -19.45
CA ASN A 134 -1.10 -7.66 -19.09
C ASN A 134 -2.26 -8.10 -18.19
N ALA A 135 -2.68 -7.22 -17.28
CA ALA A 135 -3.90 -7.37 -16.50
C ALA A 135 -4.79 -6.13 -16.61
N ARG A 136 -6.08 -6.33 -16.60
CA ARG A 136 -7.07 -5.23 -16.64
C ARG A 136 -7.43 -4.82 -15.22
N VAL A 137 -7.03 -3.63 -14.82
CA VAL A 137 -7.26 -3.13 -13.46
C VAL A 137 -8.74 -3.14 -13.09
N CYS A 138 -9.65 -2.91 -14.04
CA CYS A 138 -11.10 -2.86 -13.78
C CYS A 138 -11.74 -4.22 -13.49
N THR A 139 -11.14 -5.34 -13.91
CA THR A 139 -11.74 -6.68 -13.78
C THR A 139 -10.87 -7.67 -13.02
N GLU A 140 -9.55 -7.51 -13.07
CA GLU A 140 -8.57 -8.40 -12.43
C GLU A 140 -7.93 -7.75 -11.20
N GLY A 141 -8.00 -6.41 -11.08
CA GLY A 141 -7.54 -5.62 -9.96
C GLY A 141 -8.68 -5.08 -9.09
N PRO A 142 -8.50 -3.94 -8.43
CA PRO A 142 -7.32 -3.04 -8.52
C PRO A 142 -6.10 -3.51 -7.73
N VAL A 143 -6.22 -4.51 -6.86
CA VAL A 143 -5.16 -4.98 -5.97
C VAL A 143 -4.40 -6.14 -6.62
N PHE A 144 -3.08 -6.00 -6.68
CA PHE A 144 -2.16 -7.00 -7.22
C PHE A 144 -1.04 -7.28 -6.24
N ALA A 145 -0.47 -8.50 -6.28
CA ALA A 145 0.81 -8.73 -5.65
C ALA A 145 1.88 -7.86 -6.36
N ALA A 146 2.71 -7.16 -5.60
CA ALA A 146 3.67 -6.23 -6.17
C ALA A 146 4.69 -6.92 -7.09
N GLU A 147 4.99 -8.19 -6.84
CA GLU A 147 5.87 -9.01 -7.69
C GLU A 147 5.26 -9.32 -9.06
N ASP A 148 3.92 -9.37 -9.17
CA ASP A 148 3.21 -9.74 -10.39
C ASP A 148 3.06 -8.57 -11.37
N VAL A 149 3.31 -7.32 -10.98
CA VAL A 149 3.15 -6.14 -11.84
C VAL A 149 4.48 -5.45 -12.14
N GLU A 150 4.63 -5.02 -13.39
CA GLU A 150 5.77 -4.23 -13.86
C GLU A 150 5.43 -2.73 -13.75
N ILE A 151 5.89 -2.09 -12.69
CA ILE A 151 5.65 -0.67 -12.41
C ILE A 151 6.96 0.10 -12.26
#